data_390808fa1ee2b8401e6de283643aced4
#
_entry.id   390808fa1ee2b8401e6de283643aced4
#
_cell.length_a   1.000
_cell.length_b   1.000
_cell.length_c   1.000
_cell.angle_alpha   90.00
_cell.angle_beta   90.00
_cell.angle_gamma   90.00
#
_symmetry.space_group_name_H-M   'P 1'
#
loop_
_entity.id
_entity.type
_entity.pdbx_description
1 polymer ?
#
loop_
_entity_poly.entity_id
_entity_poly.type
_entity_poly.pdbx_seq_one_letter_code
_entity_poly.pdbx_strand_id
1 'polypeptide(L)'
;MSEQSTKVVVEGYLPPGHRPAPGPRPERQVWTGGDQERTNPVTENELWTSQTPIITAPHRTPAPPPRQGAAIRNLPSADGRRTRRRIVGVDVTRGFALLGMVAVHTLPATADAAGNPTWTWTLFGGNAAALFAVLAGVSLAFLTGGRTPRRGRDAARSRVSLAVRAVLLFAVGLSLNFLEIPAYNILIYYGLMFLLAIPFTMMSIRWLLVSAFTFAVASPFLMQWSLDHIPAHVHANPNLVDLMNEPTTVLAELFLTGTYPALPWMTFICLGMALGRLPLTRDRIQVLLVIIGAVVAAVGKGISLLMLYRFDLEYALIEATPWVTSDDVWTAQVYGPDPQLPTTTWQWLLLSGPHTNTPFALIGAAGLAMVALGAFLIASRAIGRWFTPLATMGSMTLTLYASHLVFLTFVDISSMPWFWYLVQIAVAALVATAWQQALGNGPLERVVTRASKAAGRAVVRIPQ
;
A
#
# COMPACT_ATOMS: atom_id res chain seq x y z
N MET A 1 23.73 30.94 -30.59
CA MET A 1 23.15 29.59 -30.61
C MET A 1 22.45 29.44 -29.29
N SER A 2 21.12 29.53 -29.30
CA SER A 2 20.26 29.61 -28.11
C SER A 2 19.90 28.20 -27.64
N GLU A 3 20.28 27.87 -26.42
CA GLU A 3 19.81 26.69 -25.71
C GLU A 3 18.32 26.85 -25.42
N GLN A 4 17.50 26.05 -26.07
CA GLN A 4 16.12 25.84 -25.67
C GLN A 4 16.08 24.75 -24.60
N SER A 5 15.99 25.22 -23.34
CA SER A 5 15.68 24.37 -22.19
C SER A 5 14.23 23.87 -22.33
N THR A 6 14.05 22.61 -22.68
CA THR A 6 12.74 21.99 -22.76
C THR A 6 12.26 21.74 -21.33
N LYS A 7 11.42 22.64 -20.81
CA LYS A 7 10.66 22.39 -19.57
C LYS A 7 9.63 21.31 -19.86
N VAL A 8 9.83 20.12 -19.32
CA VAL A 8 8.80 19.10 -19.22
C VAL A 8 7.81 19.58 -18.15
N VAL A 9 6.75 20.23 -18.59
CA VAL A 9 5.61 20.58 -17.74
C VAL A 9 4.80 19.31 -17.56
N VAL A 10 4.77 18.79 -16.34
CA VAL A 10 3.79 17.79 -15.95
C VAL A 10 2.43 18.50 -15.91
N GLU A 11 1.70 18.45 -17.01
CA GLU A 11 0.36 19.01 -17.10
C GLU A 11 -0.58 18.27 -16.14
N GLY A 12 -0.94 18.95 -15.09
CA GLY A 12 -1.76 18.49 -13.96
C GLY A 12 -1.55 19.34 -12.71
N TYR A 13 -0.46 20.13 -12.70
CA TYR A 13 -0.14 21.00 -11.58
C TYR A 13 0.02 22.45 -12.08
N LEU A 14 -1.06 23.25 -11.99
CA LEU A 14 -1.00 24.68 -12.13
C LEU A 14 -0.90 25.31 -10.74
N PRO A 15 0.07 26.16 -10.46
CA PRO A 15 0.15 26.89 -9.19
C PRO A 15 -1.06 27.81 -9.02
N PRO A 16 -1.63 27.95 -7.81
CA PRO A 16 -2.80 28.77 -7.55
C PRO A 16 -2.49 30.26 -7.70
N GLY A 17 -3.32 30.94 -8.52
CA GLY A 17 -3.36 32.39 -8.57
C GLY A 17 -3.87 32.98 -7.26
N HIS A 18 -3.46 34.20 -6.94
CA HIS A 18 -3.74 34.99 -5.74
C HIS A 18 -5.13 34.82 -5.14
N ARG A 19 -5.20 34.51 -3.82
CA ARG A 19 -6.45 34.49 -3.04
C ARG A 19 -6.93 35.90 -2.75
N PRO A 20 -8.25 36.18 -2.84
CA PRO A 20 -8.86 37.31 -2.18
C PRO A 20 -8.99 37.06 -0.67
N ALA A 21 -8.90 38.11 0.13
CA ALA A 21 -8.92 38.10 1.59
C ALA A 21 -10.19 37.43 2.18
N PRO A 22 -10.13 36.80 3.36
CA PRO A 22 -11.24 36.09 3.95
C PRO A 22 -12.34 37.03 4.44
N GLY A 23 -13.59 36.71 4.05
CA GLY A 23 -14.79 37.35 4.56
C GLY A 23 -15.14 36.92 5.99
N PRO A 24 -16.01 37.68 6.72
CA PRO A 24 -16.24 37.48 8.15
C PRO A 24 -16.96 36.15 8.45
N ARG A 25 -16.60 35.55 9.58
CA ARG A 25 -17.16 34.30 10.10
C ARG A 25 -18.62 34.44 10.53
N PRO A 26 -19.49 33.46 10.30
CA PRO A 26 -20.82 33.44 10.92
C PRO A 26 -20.74 32.97 12.38
N GLU A 27 -21.58 33.61 13.21
CA GLU A 27 -21.71 33.42 14.65
C GLU A 27 -22.24 32.03 15.03
N ARG A 28 -21.76 31.52 16.16
CA ARG A 28 -22.21 30.30 16.83
C ARG A 28 -23.60 30.47 17.39
N GLN A 29 -24.56 29.68 16.96
CA GLN A 29 -25.82 29.50 17.70
C GLN A 29 -25.60 28.47 18.84
N VAL A 30 -25.87 28.94 20.06
CA VAL A 30 -25.92 28.16 21.29
C VAL A 30 -27.31 27.52 21.38
N TRP A 31 -27.36 26.20 21.51
CA TRP A 31 -28.58 25.49 21.88
C TRP A 31 -28.58 25.23 23.37
N THR A 32 -29.56 25.81 24.06
CA THR A 32 -29.87 25.56 25.47
C THR A 32 -30.87 24.40 25.58
N GLY A 33 -30.69 23.61 26.62
CA GLY A 33 -31.42 22.38 26.89
C GLY A 33 -32.90 22.53 27.27
N GLY A 34 -33.58 21.42 27.26
CA GLY A 34 -34.93 21.23 27.79
C GLY A 34 -35.11 19.80 28.24
N ASP A 35 -35.21 19.64 29.56
CA ASP A 35 -35.56 18.41 30.27
C ASP A 35 -36.97 17.93 29.91
N GLN A 36 -37.17 16.63 29.80
CA GLN A 36 -38.43 15.99 30.17
C GLN A 36 -38.23 14.54 30.63
N GLU A 37 -38.45 14.38 31.94
CA GLU A 37 -38.77 13.11 32.60
C GLU A 37 -40.05 12.48 32.06
N ARG A 38 -40.10 11.14 32.04
CA ARG A 38 -41.28 10.30 32.37
C ARG A 38 -40.89 8.85 32.67
N THR A 39 -40.87 8.54 33.94
CA THR A 39 -41.59 7.51 34.75
C THR A 39 -41.98 6.17 34.13
N ASN A 40 -41.57 5.16 34.86
CA ASN A 40 -42.00 3.75 34.90
C ASN A 40 -43.53 3.55 35.11
N PRO A 41 -44.11 2.34 34.87
CA PRO A 41 -44.14 1.40 36.01
C PRO A 41 -43.92 -0.10 35.66
N VAL A 42 -43.51 -0.78 36.70
CA VAL A 42 -43.42 -2.23 36.96
C VAL A 42 -44.82 -2.85 37.07
N THR A 43 -45.01 -4.07 36.62
CA THR A 43 -46.01 -5.03 37.19
C THR A 43 -45.44 -6.44 37.18
N GLU A 44 -45.63 -7.03 38.35
CA GLU A 44 -45.29 -8.37 38.84
C GLU A 44 -46.21 -9.49 38.33
N ASN A 45 -45.73 -10.71 38.62
CA ASN A 45 -46.40 -12.01 38.83
C ASN A 45 -46.76 -12.83 37.56
N GLU A 46 -46.52 -14.11 37.51
CA GLU A 46 -46.88 -15.19 38.47
C GLU A 46 -46.07 -16.47 38.26
N LEU A 47 -46.01 -17.20 39.34
CA LEU A 47 -45.48 -18.52 39.67
C LEU A 47 -46.26 -19.71 39.09
N TRP A 48 -45.62 -20.91 39.20
CA TRP A 48 -46.12 -22.30 39.23
C TRP A 48 -46.25 -22.99 37.84
N THR A 49 -45.87 -24.23 37.65
CA THR A 49 -45.71 -25.46 38.46
C THR A 49 -44.87 -26.50 37.74
N SER A 50 -44.14 -27.27 38.52
CA SER A 50 -43.43 -28.49 38.11
C SER A 50 -44.39 -29.66 37.85
N GLN A 51 -44.30 -30.34 36.70
CA GLN A 51 -44.72 -31.75 36.54
C GLN A 51 -43.75 -32.49 35.63
N THR A 52 -43.11 -33.49 36.19
CA THR A 52 -42.23 -34.45 35.53
C THR A 52 -43.09 -35.54 34.89
N PRO A 53 -42.99 -35.88 33.61
CA PRO A 53 -43.54 -37.08 33.07
C PRO A 53 -42.51 -38.21 33.05
N ILE A 54 -42.95 -39.39 33.48
CA ILE A 54 -42.25 -40.66 33.50
C ILE A 54 -41.98 -41.10 32.05
N ILE A 55 -40.71 -41.30 31.71
CA ILE A 55 -40.28 -41.81 30.39
C ILE A 55 -40.34 -43.34 30.43
N THR A 56 -41.32 -43.94 29.74
CA THR A 56 -41.31 -45.33 29.35
C THR A 56 -40.43 -45.55 28.14
N ALA A 57 -39.47 -46.46 28.21
CA ALA A 57 -38.53 -46.81 27.14
C ALA A 57 -39.26 -47.44 25.93
N PRO A 58 -38.95 -47.01 24.71
CA PRO A 58 -39.46 -47.67 23.51
C PRO A 58 -38.61 -48.87 23.10
N HIS A 59 -39.29 -49.94 22.65
CA HIS A 59 -38.75 -51.15 22.09
C HIS A 59 -37.71 -50.95 21.01
N ARG A 60 -36.58 -51.64 21.11
CA ARG A 60 -35.55 -51.74 20.05
C ARG A 60 -36.11 -52.57 18.89
N THR A 61 -36.31 -51.94 17.73
CA THR A 61 -36.43 -52.61 16.44
C THR A 61 -35.02 -53.04 15.94
N PRO A 62 -34.86 -54.21 15.32
CA PRO A 62 -33.59 -54.67 14.81
C PRO A 62 -33.13 -53.81 13.63
N ALA A 63 -31.83 -53.47 13.59
CA ALA A 63 -31.19 -52.73 12.52
C ALA A 63 -31.20 -53.55 11.21
N PRO A 64 -31.46 -52.91 10.04
CA PRO A 64 -31.34 -53.58 8.75
C PRO A 64 -29.83 -53.88 8.42
N PRO A 65 -29.54 -54.94 7.61
CA PRO A 65 -28.19 -55.36 7.28
C PRO A 65 -27.47 -54.29 6.45
N PRO A 66 -26.13 -54.20 6.56
CA PRO A 66 -25.37 -53.19 5.86
C PRO A 66 -25.42 -53.44 4.35
N ARG A 67 -25.92 -52.43 3.60
CA ARG A 67 -25.81 -52.41 2.14
C ARG A 67 -24.32 -52.37 1.79
N GLN A 68 -23.83 -53.42 1.11
CA GLN A 68 -22.56 -53.38 0.39
C GLN A 68 -22.66 -52.40 -0.78
N GLY A 69 -22.40 -51.12 -0.51
CA GLY A 69 -22.20 -50.05 -1.49
C GLY A 69 -20.73 -49.73 -1.53
N ALA A 70 -20.20 -49.79 -2.74
CA ALA A 70 -18.80 -49.60 -3.14
C ALA A 70 -18.04 -48.65 -2.21
N ALA A 71 -17.04 -49.17 -1.51
CA ALA A 71 -16.00 -48.41 -0.88
C ALA A 71 -15.18 -47.72 -1.98
N ILE A 72 -15.53 -46.47 -2.29
CA ILE A 72 -14.59 -45.58 -2.96
C ILE A 72 -13.43 -45.42 -1.97
N ARG A 73 -12.38 -46.18 -2.17
CA ARG A 73 -11.10 -45.98 -1.50
C ARG A 73 -10.67 -44.53 -1.76
N ASN A 74 -10.86 -43.68 -0.77
CA ASN A 74 -10.12 -42.45 -0.66
C ASN A 74 -8.62 -42.85 -0.58
N LEU A 75 -7.99 -43.00 -1.74
CA LEU A 75 -6.53 -43.04 -1.82
C LEU A 75 -6.04 -41.73 -1.23
N PRO A 76 -5.15 -41.75 -0.22
CA PRO A 76 -4.49 -40.54 0.21
C PRO A 76 -3.76 -39.99 -1.02
N SER A 77 -4.15 -38.83 -1.48
CA SER A 77 -3.41 -38.11 -2.52
C SER A 77 -1.97 -37.98 -2.04
N ALA A 78 -1.04 -38.65 -2.75
CA ALA A 78 0.38 -38.72 -2.45
C ALA A 78 1.13 -37.37 -2.58
N ASP A 79 0.42 -36.26 -2.58
CA ASP A 79 0.98 -34.93 -2.57
C ASP A 79 0.59 -34.22 -1.27
N GLY A 80 1.34 -34.54 -0.19
CA GLY A 80 1.24 -33.93 1.13
C GLY A 80 1.62 -32.42 1.17
N ARG A 81 1.58 -31.75 0.02
CA ARG A 81 1.64 -30.31 -0.08
C ARG A 81 0.26 -29.76 0.24
N ARG A 82 0.00 -29.47 1.52
CA ARG A 82 -1.06 -28.54 1.90
C ARG A 82 -0.89 -27.29 1.04
N THR A 83 -1.70 -27.16 -0.02
CA THR A 83 -1.80 -25.93 -0.79
C THR A 83 -2.19 -24.83 0.20
N ARG A 84 -1.25 -23.93 0.46
CA ARG A 84 -1.44 -22.84 1.41
C ARG A 84 -2.63 -22.02 0.92
N ARG A 85 -3.75 -22.10 1.63
CA ARG A 85 -5.01 -21.44 1.25
C ARG A 85 -4.75 -19.96 1.09
N ARG A 86 -5.00 -19.43 -0.10
CA ARG A 86 -4.81 -18.03 -0.45
C ARG A 86 -5.71 -17.15 0.42
N ILE A 87 -5.21 -16.05 0.96
CA ILE A 87 -5.98 -15.12 1.78
C ILE A 87 -6.59 -14.09 0.83
N VAL A 88 -7.85 -14.30 0.44
CA VAL A 88 -8.57 -13.48 -0.55
C VAL A 88 -8.54 -11.99 -0.16
N GLY A 89 -8.72 -11.66 1.13
CA GLY A 89 -8.70 -10.28 1.61
C GLY A 89 -7.39 -9.52 1.29
N VAL A 90 -6.23 -10.19 1.23
CA VAL A 90 -4.97 -9.57 0.81
C VAL A 90 -5.00 -9.20 -0.67
N ASP A 91 -5.58 -10.07 -1.51
CA ASP A 91 -5.70 -9.78 -2.94
C ASP A 91 -6.74 -8.68 -3.20
N VAL A 92 -7.85 -8.67 -2.45
CA VAL A 92 -8.83 -7.57 -2.48
C VAL A 92 -8.16 -6.24 -2.12
N THR A 93 -7.36 -6.20 -1.05
CA THR A 93 -6.63 -4.99 -0.66
C THR A 93 -5.64 -4.53 -1.73
N ARG A 94 -4.98 -5.45 -2.45
CA ARG A 94 -4.11 -5.09 -3.59
C ARG A 94 -4.91 -4.52 -4.75
N GLY A 95 -6.07 -5.11 -5.07
CA GLY A 95 -6.98 -4.57 -6.07
C GLY A 95 -7.42 -3.16 -5.73
N PHE A 96 -7.78 -2.91 -4.46
CA PHE A 96 -8.14 -1.57 -3.99
C PHE A 96 -6.96 -0.57 -4.11
N ALA A 97 -5.75 -0.98 -3.74
CA ALA A 97 -4.57 -0.15 -3.93
C ALA A 97 -4.31 0.17 -5.41
N LEU A 98 -4.57 -0.79 -6.32
CA LEU A 98 -4.48 -0.56 -7.76
C LEU A 98 -5.54 0.45 -8.25
N LEU A 99 -6.79 0.35 -7.78
CA LEU A 99 -7.81 1.36 -8.09
C LEU A 99 -7.36 2.76 -7.67
N GLY A 100 -6.82 2.88 -6.46
CA GLY A 100 -6.31 4.17 -5.96
C GLY A 100 -5.12 4.69 -6.76
N MET A 101 -4.22 3.81 -7.19
CA MET A 101 -3.06 4.22 -7.99
C MET A 101 -3.48 4.69 -9.39
N VAL A 102 -4.39 3.97 -10.06
CA VAL A 102 -4.97 4.42 -11.34
C VAL A 102 -5.71 5.74 -11.16
N ALA A 103 -6.43 5.91 -10.03
CA ALA A 103 -7.18 7.12 -9.74
C ALA A 103 -6.27 8.37 -9.62
N VAL A 104 -5.16 8.28 -8.87
CA VAL A 104 -4.25 9.44 -8.71
C VAL A 104 -3.47 9.79 -9.98
N HIS A 105 -3.31 8.85 -10.90
CA HIS A 105 -2.68 9.11 -12.19
C HIS A 105 -3.66 9.60 -13.26
N THR A 106 -4.97 9.41 -13.07
CA THR A 106 -5.97 9.68 -14.12
C THR A 106 -6.90 10.83 -13.73
N LEU A 107 -7.26 10.94 -12.43
CA LEU A 107 -8.23 11.94 -11.97
C LEU A 107 -7.52 13.21 -11.47
N PRO A 108 -8.19 14.38 -11.56
CA PRO A 108 -7.60 15.62 -11.08
C PRO A 108 -7.22 15.55 -9.60
N ALA A 109 -6.07 16.11 -9.26
CA ALA A 109 -5.63 16.27 -7.87
C ALA A 109 -6.38 17.42 -7.17
N THR A 110 -6.67 18.53 -7.92
CA THR A 110 -7.35 19.72 -7.43
C THR A 110 -8.84 19.68 -7.76
N ALA A 111 -9.69 20.15 -6.84
CA ALA A 111 -11.14 20.17 -6.99
C ALA A 111 -11.67 21.47 -7.61
N ASP A 112 -10.94 22.58 -7.39
CA ASP A 112 -11.38 23.93 -7.77
C ASP A 112 -10.19 24.85 -8.10
N ALA A 113 -10.49 26.05 -8.55
CA ALA A 113 -9.49 27.08 -8.86
C ALA A 113 -8.74 27.60 -7.62
N ALA A 114 -9.25 27.37 -6.41
CA ALA A 114 -8.57 27.69 -5.16
C ALA A 114 -7.52 26.64 -4.78
N GLY A 115 -7.38 25.59 -5.58
CA GLY A 115 -6.40 24.54 -5.38
C GLY A 115 -6.78 23.54 -4.27
N ASN A 116 -8.03 23.47 -3.82
CA ASN A 116 -8.43 22.48 -2.82
C ASN A 116 -8.27 21.05 -3.36
N PRO A 117 -7.78 20.09 -2.53
CA PRO A 117 -7.58 18.72 -3.00
C PRO A 117 -8.90 17.99 -3.23
N THR A 118 -8.95 17.16 -4.27
CA THR A 118 -10.07 16.25 -4.48
C THR A 118 -10.11 15.16 -3.41
N TRP A 119 -11.28 14.52 -3.23
CA TRP A 119 -11.42 13.34 -2.39
C TRP A 119 -10.51 12.20 -2.82
N THR A 120 -10.32 12.04 -4.14
CA THR A 120 -9.42 11.04 -4.71
C THR A 120 -7.99 11.27 -4.25
N TRP A 121 -7.52 12.51 -4.37
CA TRP A 121 -6.17 12.87 -3.93
C TRP A 121 -6.00 12.71 -2.42
N THR A 122 -6.92 13.23 -1.63
CA THR A 122 -6.88 13.13 -0.16
C THR A 122 -6.81 11.67 0.33
N LEU A 123 -7.53 10.76 -0.34
CA LEU A 123 -7.56 9.35 0.06
C LEU A 123 -6.35 8.58 -0.47
N PHE A 124 -5.96 8.78 -1.72
CA PHE A 124 -5.02 7.92 -2.43
C PHE A 124 -3.65 8.56 -2.67
N GLY A 125 -3.50 9.89 -2.64
CA GLY A 125 -2.23 10.59 -2.85
C GLY A 125 -1.15 10.06 -1.90
N GLY A 126 -0.11 9.42 -2.44
CA GLY A 126 0.93 8.72 -1.67
C GLY A 126 0.47 7.45 -0.93
N ASN A 127 -0.78 7.42 -0.43
CA ASN A 127 -1.29 6.32 0.40
C ASN A 127 -1.50 5.01 -0.40
N ALA A 128 -1.92 5.09 -1.67
CA ALA A 128 -2.09 3.92 -2.52
C ALA A 128 -0.76 3.19 -2.76
N ALA A 129 0.30 3.93 -3.04
CA ALA A 129 1.64 3.40 -3.23
C ALA A 129 2.20 2.81 -1.93
N ALA A 130 2.02 3.48 -0.78
CA ALA A 130 2.40 2.98 0.54
C ALA A 130 1.68 1.68 0.89
N LEU A 131 0.36 1.59 0.61
CA LEU A 131 -0.42 0.36 0.77
C LEU A 131 0.15 -0.78 -0.09
N PHE A 132 0.50 -0.52 -1.34
CA PHE A 132 1.17 -1.50 -2.18
C PHE A 132 2.49 -1.97 -1.59
N ALA A 133 3.30 -1.08 -1.04
CA ALA A 133 4.59 -1.43 -0.43
C ALA A 133 4.40 -2.32 0.81
N VAL A 134 3.43 -2.01 1.68
CA VAL A 134 3.07 -2.88 2.81
C VAL A 134 2.61 -4.26 2.31
N LEU A 135 1.75 -4.32 1.29
CA LEU A 135 1.26 -5.58 0.73
C LEU A 135 2.37 -6.37 -0.01
N ALA A 136 3.36 -5.68 -0.58
CA ALA A 136 4.57 -6.30 -1.10
C ALA A 136 5.35 -6.97 0.04
N GLY A 137 5.56 -6.29 1.17
CA GLY A 137 6.16 -6.87 2.37
C GLY A 137 5.40 -8.09 2.91
N VAL A 138 4.06 -8.03 2.98
CA VAL A 138 3.20 -9.19 3.33
C VAL A 138 3.48 -10.37 2.40
N SER A 139 3.63 -10.10 1.10
CA SER A 139 3.92 -11.12 0.09
C SER A 139 5.29 -11.74 0.27
N LEU A 140 6.30 -10.92 0.60
CA LEU A 140 7.65 -11.39 0.91
C LEU A 140 7.65 -12.31 2.15
N ALA A 141 6.91 -11.94 3.19
CA ALA A 141 6.75 -12.82 4.34
C ALA A 141 6.13 -14.17 3.95
N PHE A 142 5.08 -14.19 3.12
CA PHE A 142 4.47 -15.43 2.64
C PHE A 142 5.42 -16.25 1.78
N LEU A 143 6.21 -15.62 0.93
CA LEU A 143 7.21 -16.29 0.08
C LEU A 143 8.32 -16.94 0.91
N THR A 144 8.72 -16.33 2.02
CA THR A 144 9.84 -16.74 2.85
C THR A 144 9.46 -17.60 4.05
N GLY A 145 8.20 -18.07 4.14
CA GLY A 145 7.75 -19.02 5.15
C GLY A 145 6.51 -18.55 5.96
N GLY A 146 6.14 -17.28 5.90
CA GLY A 146 5.03 -16.71 6.66
C GLY A 146 5.33 -16.65 8.15
N ARG A 147 4.48 -17.27 8.97
CA ARG A 147 4.61 -17.26 10.45
C ARG A 147 5.92 -17.92 10.95
N THR A 148 6.42 -18.90 10.23
CA THR A 148 7.68 -19.57 10.53
C THR A 148 8.67 -19.35 9.38
N PRO A 149 9.62 -18.41 9.52
CA PRO A 149 10.65 -18.19 8.51
C PRO A 149 11.39 -19.46 8.15
N ARG A 150 11.65 -19.67 6.87
CA ARG A 150 12.41 -20.82 6.38
C ARG A 150 13.85 -20.75 6.89
N ARG A 151 14.46 -21.90 7.13
CA ARG A 151 15.84 -22.02 7.59
C ARG A 151 16.66 -22.91 6.66
N GLY A 152 17.99 -22.87 6.80
CA GLY A 152 18.91 -23.70 6.03
C GLY A 152 18.74 -23.54 4.52
N ARG A 153 18.74 -24.64 3.79
CA ARG A 153 18.65 -24.67 2.31
C ARG A 153 17.37 -24.03 1.76
N ASP A 154 16.25 -24.18 2.45
CA ASP A 154 14.99 -23.56 2.02
C ASP A 154 15.02 -22.03 2.16
N ALA A 155 15.74 -21.51 3.16
CA ALA A 155 15.97 -20.07 3.27
C ALA A 155 16.86 -19.57 2.12
N ALA A 156 17.96 -20.26 1.82
CA ALA A 156 18.84 -19.92 0.70
C ALA A 156 18.07 -19.91 -0.62
N ARG A 157 17.28 -20.95 -0.88
CA ARG A 157 16.40 -21.04 -2.06
C ARG A 157 15.43 -19.87 -2.16
N SER A 158 14.81 -19.48 -1.03
CA SER A 158 13.86 -18.37 -1.00
C SER A 158 14.55 -17.03 -1.28
N ARG A 159 15.78 -16.83 -0.75
CA ARG A 159 16.58 -15.61 -0.98
C ARG A 159 17.01 -15.48 -2.43
N VAL A 160 17.52 -16.56 -3.04
CA VAL A 160 17.86 -16.55 -4.49
C VAL A 160 16.63 -16.27 -5.34
N SER A 161 15.50 -16.93 -5.04
CA SER A 161 14.23 -16.67 -5.73
C SER A 161 13.79 -15.22 -5.56
N LEU A 162 14.01 -14.61 -4.40
CA LEU A 162 13.68 -13.21 -4.15
C LEU A 162 14.64 -12.27 -4.90
N ALA A 163 15.94 -12.56 -4.91
CA ALA A 163 16.94 -11.76 -5.64
C ALA A 163 16.62 -11.72 -7.14
N VAL A 164 16.34 -12.88 -7.76
CA VAL A 164 15.96 -12.93 -9.18
C VAL A 164 14.64 -12.19 -9.45
N ARG A 165 13.66 -12.30 -8.54
CA ARG A 165 12.42 -11.52 -8.63
C ARG A 165 12.70 -10.02 -8.58
N ALA A 166 13.57 -9.58 -7.70
CA ALA A 166 13.98 -8.19 -7.54
C ALA A 166 14.65 -7.65 -8.81
N VAL A 167 15.62 -8.40 -9.37
CA VAL A 167 16.29 -8.03 -10.63
C VAL A 167 15.30 -7.94 -11.79
N LEU A 168 14.35 -8.88 -11.89
CA LEU A 168 13.34 -8.84 -12.95
C LEU A 168 12.40 -7.64 -12.81
N LEU A 169 11.98 -7.29 -11.60
CA LEU A 169 11.15 -6.09 -11.36
C LEU A 169 11.92 -4.82 -11.69
N PHE A 170 13.20 -4.75 -11.30
CA PHE A 170 14.09 -3.65 -11.62
C PHE A 170 14.26 -3.49 -13.12
N ALA A 171 14.49 -4.58 -13.85
CA ALA A 171 14.63 -4.59 -15.31
C ALA A 171 13.33 -4.15 -16.00
N VAL A 172 12.16 -4.63 -15.56
CA VAL A 172 10.86 -4.19 -16.08
C VAL A 172 10.66 -2.69 -15.82
N GLY A 173 11.01 -2.21 -14.61
CA GLY A 173 10.93 -0.79 -14.27
C GLY A 173 11.80 0.08 -15.17
N LEU A 174 13.08 -0.29 -15.34
CA LEU A 174 14.01 0.41 -16.25
C LEU A 174 13.51 0.39 -17.71
N SER A 175 12.94 -0.74 -18.17
CA SER A 175 12.44 -0.84 -19.55
C SER A 175 11.22 0.06 -19.77
N LEU A 176 10.34 0.16 -18.80
CA LEU A 176 9.18 1.06 -18.89
C LEU A 176 9.60 2.54 -18.88
N ASN A 177 10.67 2.88 -18.19
CA ASN A 177 11.14 4.28 -18.10
C ASN A 177 11.76 4.82 -19.39
N PHE A 178 11.91 4.00 -20.47
CA PHE A 178 12.16 4.49 -21.82
C PHE A 178 10.92 5.11 -22.48
N LEU A 179 9.75 4.85 -21.92
CA LEU A 179 8.51 5.51 -22.31
C LEU A 179 8.39 6.80 -21.49
N GLU A 180 8.03 7.89 -22.13
CA GLU A 180 7.77 9.17 -21.44
C GLU A 180 6.43 9.08 -20.70
N ILE A 181 6.44 8.36 -19.56
CA ILE A 181 5.25 8.09 -18.77
C ILE A 181 4.92 9.34 -17.94
N PRO A 182 3.70 9.90 -18.05
CA PRO A 182 3.28 11.06 -17.25
C PRO A 182 2.88 10.66 -15.82
N ALA A 183 3.63 9.76 -15.20
CA ALA A 183 3.44 9.28 -13.83
C ALA A 183 4.75 8.68 -13.30
N TYR A 184 4.96 8.74 -11.99
CA TYR A 184 6.14 8.15 -11.37
C TYR A 184 6.05 6.61 -11.33
N ASN A 185 7.07 5.93 -11.88
CA ASN A 185 7.14 4.48 -11.93
C ASN A 185 7.81 3.89 -10.68
N ILE A 186 7.03 3.24 -9.84
CA ILE A 186 7.52 2.63 -8.58
C ILE A 186 8.25 1.28 -8.78
N LEU A 187 8.16 0.63 -9.95
CA LEU A 187 8.70 -0.74 -10.15
C LEU A 187 10.22 -0.83 -9.99
N ILE A 188 10.94 0.18 -10.44
CA ILE A 188 12.40 0.25 -10.28
C ILE A 188 12.77 0.25 -8.79
N TYR A 189 12.06 1.04 -7.98
CA TYR A 189 12.27 1.11 -6.54
C TYR A 189 11.87 -0.20 -5.84
N TYR A 190 10.82 -0.89 -6.29
CA TYR A 190 10.46 -2.21 -5.76
C TYR A 190 11.52 -3.27 -6.03
N GLY A 191 12.17 -3.24 -7.19
CA GLY A 191 13.31 -4.10 -7.46
C GLY A 191 14.39 -3.94 -6.40
N LEU A 192 14.79 -2.69 -6.12
CA LEU A 192 15.80 -2.38 -5.11
C LEU A 192 15.33 -2.73 -3.68
N MET A 193 14.11 -2.34 -3.30
CA MET A 193 13.55 -2.67 -1.98
C MET A 193 13.50 -4.18 -1.73
N PHE A 194 13.22 -4.99 -2.75
CA PHE A 194 13.21 -6.46 -2.62
C PHE A 194 14.60 -7.04 -2.42
N LEU A 195 15.64 -6.46 -3.04
CA LEU A 195 17.04 -6.81 -2.75
C LEU A 195 17.39 -6.45 -1.30
N LEU A 196 17.08 -5.22 -0.89
CA LEU A 196 17.31 -4.76 0.49
C LEU A 196 16.52 -5.56 1.52
N ALA A 197 15.37 -6.15 1.16
CA ALA A 197 14.57 -6.97 2.05
C ALA A 197 15.18 -8.36 2.34
N ILE A 198 16.16 -8.83 1.56
CA ILE A 198 16.74 -10.18 1.70
C ILE A 198 17.27 -10.47 3.12
N PRO A 199 18.09 -9.62 3.75
CA PRO A 199 18.58 -9.86 5.11
C PRO A 199 17.46 -9.92 6.16
N PHE A 200 16.36 -9.19 5.95
CA PHE A 200 15.22 -9.12 6.87
C PHE A 200 14.31 -10.36 6.81
N THR A 201 14.48 -11.22 5.81
CA THR A 201 13.62 -12.40 5.58
C THR A 201 13.61 -13.41 6.73
N MET A 202 14.63 -13.42 7.58
CA MET A 202 14.72 -14.33 8.73
C MET A 202 14.43 -13.65 10.06
N MET A 203 14.27 -12.34 10.10
CA MET A 203 14.05 -11.59 11.33
C MET A 203 12.69 -11.92 11.95
N SER A 204 12.62 -11.88 13.28
CA SER A 204 11.35 -12.01 14.01
C SER A 204 10.46 -10.77 13.82
N ILE A 205 9.18 -10.87 14.19
CA ILE A 205 8.23 -9.73 14.11
C ILE A 205 8.79 -8.50 14.85
N ARG A 206 9.37 -8.70 16.03
CA ARG A 206 9.92 -7.61 16.86
C ARG A 206 11.02 -6.86 16.10
N TRP A 207 11.98 -7.56 15.53
CA TRP A 207 13.08 -6.96 14.79
C TRP A 207 12.62 -6.31 13.48
N LEU A 208 11.61 -6.88 12.82
CA LEU A 208 11.00 -6.24 11.64
C LEU A 208 10.31 -4.93 11.99
N LEU A 209 9.61 -4.85 13.13
CA LEU A 209 8.99 -3.61 13.60
C LEU A 209 10.03 -2.58 14.04
N VAL A 210 11.09 -3.01 14.73
CA VAL A 210 12.24 -2.13 15.04
C VAL A 210 12.86 -1.59 13.76
N SER A 211 13.12 -2.45 12.77
CA SER A 211 13.67 -2.02 11.48
C SER A 211 12.75 -1.04 10.76
N ALA A 212 11.44 -1.32 10.74
CA ALA A 212 10.46 -0.41 10.13
C ALA A 212 10.48 0.97 10.80
N PHE A 213 10.53 1.01 12.13
CA PHE A 213 10.63 2.26 12.89
C PHE A 213 11.97 2.98 12.65
N THR A 214 13.08 2.24 12.63
CA THR A 214 14.41 2.81 12.34
C THR A 214 14.45 3.44 10.96
N PHE A 215 13.92 2.75 9.94
CA PHE A 215 13.84 3.33 8.59
C PHE A 215 12.90 4.54 8.54
N ALA A 216 11.76 4.51 9.24
CA ALA A 216 10.84 5.64 9.28
C ALA A 216 11.44 6.90 9.90
N VAL A 217 12.35 6.75 10.86
CA VAL A 217 12.95 7.89 11.57
C VAL A 217 14.32 8.25 10.98
N ALA A 218 15.23 7.31 10.84
CA ALA A 218 16.62 7.61 10.48
C ALA A 218 16.80 7.95 8.99
N SER A 219 16.07 7.30 8.08
CA SER A 219 16.29 7.52 6.64
C SER A 219 15.84 8.90 6.14
N PRO A 220 14.78 9.56 6.68
CA PRO A 220 14.47 10.94 6.30
C PRO A 220 15.58 11.95 6.66
N PHE A 221 16.23 11.79 7.81
CA PHE A 221 17.38 12.62 8.16
C PHE A 221 18.57 12.36 7.23
N LEU A 222 18.82 11.09 6.89
CA LEU A 222 19.86 10.74 5.91
C LEU A 222 19.51 11.27 4.52
N MET A 223 18.23 11.28 4.13
CA MET A 223 17.73 11.89 2.90
C MET A 223 18.04 13.39 2.89
N GLN A 224 17.65 14.11 3.94
CA GLN A 224 17.90 15.56 4.05
C GLN A 224 19.40 15.87 3.99
N TRP A 225 20.22 15.11 4.72
CA TRP A 225 21.68 15.24 4.64
C TRP A 225 22.23 14.99 3.24
N SER A 226 21.71 13.99 2.51
CA SER A 226 22.20 13.68 1.16
C SER A 226 21.86 14.76 0.14
N LEU A 227 20.75 15.46 0.30
CA LEU A 227 20.36 16.58 -0.56
C LEU A 227 21.31 17.78 -0.47
N ASP A 228 21.97 17.97 0.66
CA ASP A 228 22.99 19.02 0.83
C ASP A 228 24.36 18.66 0.19
N HIS A 229 24.59 17.38 -0.15
CA HIS A 229 25.90 16.88 -0.58
C HIS A 229 25.92 16.35 -2.01
N ILE A 230 24.76 16.06 -2.57
CA ILE A 230 24.63 15.52 -3.93
C ILE A 230 23.83 16.51 -4.76
N PRO A 231 24.32 16.90 -5.96
CA PRO A 231 23.58 17.82 -6.81
C PRO A 231 22.15 17.35 -7.01
N ALA A 232 21.20 18.24 -6.74
CA ALA A 232 19.78 17.98 -6.92
C ALA A 232 19.46 17.96 -8.42
N HIS A 233 19.60 16.81 -9.05
CA HIS A 233 19.04 16.55 -10.36
C HIS A 233 17.98 15.50 -10.21
N VAL A 234 16.74 15.80 -10.57
CA VAL A 234 15.62 14.90 -10.34
C VAL A 234 15.17 14.33 -11.67
N HIS A 235 15.46 13.05 -11.87
CA HIS A 235 14.85 12.30 -12.95
C HIS A 235 13.44 11.87 -12.51
N ALA A 236 12.42 12.25 -13.24
CA ALA A 236 11.05 11.80 -12.96
C ALA A 236 10.97 10.25 -12.97
N ASN A 237 11.60 9.63 -13.96
CA ASN A 237 11.67 8.18 -14.14
C ASN A 237 13.04 7.78 -14.70
N PRO A 238 14.07 7.59 -13.84
CA PRO A 238 15.41 7.26 -14.31
C PRO A 238 15.43 5.95 -15.09
N ASN A 239 16.05 5.98 -16.27
CA ASN A 239 16.20 4.83 -17.14
C ASN A 239 17.63 4.28 -17.15
N LEU A 240 17.94 3.31 -18.02
CA LEU A 240 19.26 2.71 -18.07
C LEU A 240 20.33 3.69 -18.59
N VAL A 241 19.97 4.63 -19.46
CA VAL A 241 20.89 5.63 -20.00
C VAL A 241 21.29 6.61 -18.90
N ASP A 242 20.32 7.07 -18.12
CA ASP A 242 20.57 7.95 -16.96
C ASP A 242 21.48 7.24 -15.93
N LEU A 243 21.20 5.96 -15.66
CA LEU A 243 22.03 5.16 -14.74
C LEU A 243 23.48 4.99 -15.24
N MET A 244 23.70 4.94 -16.54
CA MET A 244 25.05 4.84 -17.11
C MET A 244 25.79 6.19 -17.14
N ASN A 245 25.08 7.27 -17.41
CA ASN A 245 25.65 8.61 -17.53
C ASN A 245 25.87 9.28 -16.17
N GLU A 246 24.90 9.13 -15.25
CA GLU A 246 24.89 9.78 -13.93
C GLU A 246 24.64 8.77 -12.80
N PRO A 247 25.50 7.74 -12.64
CA PRO A 247 25.24 6.65 -11.70
C PRO A 247 25.10 7.12 -10.25
N THR A 248 25.84 8.14 -9.84
CA THR A 248 25.79 8.67 -8.47
C THR A 248 24.44 9.32 -8.18
N THR A 249 23.97 10.16 -9.09
CA THR A 249 22.67 10.86 -9.00
C THR A 249 21.52 9.84 -8.97
N VAL A 250 21.48 8.94 -9.96
CA VAL A 250 20.42 7.92 -10.05
C VAL A 250 20.44 6.97 -8.83
N LEU A 251 21.60 6.57 -8.34
CA LEU A 251 21.67 5.77 -7.12
C LEU A 251 21.20 6.56 -5.90
N ALA A 252 21.54 7.84 -5.77
CA ALA A 252 21.01 8.68 -4.71
C ALA A 252 19.49 8.78 -4.76
N GLU A 253 18.91 9.01 -5.95
CA GLU A 253 17.47 9.03 -6.17
C GLU A 253 16.81 7.69 -5.79
N LEU A 254 17.37 6.58 -6.23
CA LEU A 254 16.83 5.27 -5.94
C LEU A 254 16.87 4.91 -4.45
N PHE A 255 17.91 5.33 -3.72
CA PHE A 255 18.07 5.00 -2.32
C PHE A 255 17.44 6.02 -1.37
N LEU A 256 17.55 7.32 -1.66
CA LEU A 256 17.29 8.40 -0.70
C LEU A 256 16.42 9.54 -1.22
N THR A 257 16.68 10.09 -2.42
CA THR A 257 16.16 11.42 -2.79
C THR A 257 15.06 11.40 -3.83
N GLY A 258 14.74 10.26 -4.43
CA GLY A 258 13.67 10.14 -5.42
C GLY A 258 12.26 10.08 -4.82
N THR A 259 11.25 9.89 -5.67
CA THR A 259 9.84 9.88 -5.26
C THR A 259 9.49 8.72 -4.32
N TYR A 260 10.09 7.53 -4.55
CA TYR A 260 9.86 6.31 -3.75
C TYR A 260 11.16 5.74 -3.18
N PRO A 261 12.00 6.54 -2.50
CA PRO A 261 13.36 6.16 -2.17
C PRO A 261 13.40 4.91 -1.30
N ALA A 262 14.26 3.97 -1.68
CA ALA A 262 14.20 2.61 -1.14
C ALA A 262 14.42 2.56 0.39
N LEU A 263 15.33 3.38 0.95
CA LEU A 263 15.60 3.37 2.39
C LEU A 263 14.39 3.86 3.22
N PRO A 264 13.80 5.03 2.98
CA PRO A 264 12.56 5.42 3.65
C PRO A 264 11.44 4.40 3.46
N TRP A 265 11.30 3.85 2.24
CA TRP A 265 10.23 2.91 1.88
C TRP A 265 10.42 1.49 2.43
N MET A 266 11.63 1.15 2.90
CA MET A 266 11.83 -0.07 3.70
C MET A 266 10.98 -0.07 4.98
N THR A 267 10.52 1.07 5.47
CA THR A 267 9.49 1.19 6.51
C THR A 267 8.28 0.33 6.18
N PHE A 268 7.71 0.49 4.99
CA PHE A 268 6.52 -0.25 4.54
C PHE A 268 6.80 -1.72 4.28
N ILE A 269 7.96 -2.03 3.69
CA ILE A 269 8.37 -3.42 3.42
C ILE A 269 8.56 -4.20 4.72
N CYS A 270 9.30 -3.65 5.69
CA CYS A 270 9.54 -4.29 6.99
C CYS A 270 8.25 -4.43 7.80
N LEU A 271 7.40 -3.38 7.84
CA LEU A 271 6.07 -3.45 8.45
C LEU A 271 5.23 -4.54 7.78
N GLY A 272 5.14 -4.54 6.46
CA GLY A 272 4.40 -5.54 5.70
C GLY A 272 4.89 -6.97 5.98
N MET A 273 6.21 -7.18 6.06
CA MET A 273 6.79 -8.47 6.44
C MET A 273 6.39 -8.87 7.86
N ALA A 274 6.35 -7.95 8.82
CA ALA A 274 5.89 -8.20 10.18
C ALA A 274 4.40 -8.60 10.18
N LEU A 275 3.54 -7.85 9.48
CA LEU A 275 2.11 -8.15 9.34
C LEU A 275 1.86 -9.51 8.67
N GLY A 276 2.62 -9.85 7.62
CA GLY A 276 2.52 -11.14 6.92
C GLY A 276 2.91 -12.36 7.79
N ARG A 277 3.54 -12.13 8.93
CA ARG A 277 3.83 -13.18 9.94
C ARG A 277 2.72 -13.34 10.97
N LEU A 278 1.76 -12.42 11.04
CA LEU A 278 0.60 -12.52 11.90
C LEU A 278 -0.43 -13.53 11.35
N PRO A 279 -1.28 -14.10 12.20
CA PRO A 279 -2.39 -14.94 11.75
C PRO A 279 -3.54 -14.08 11.20
N LEU A 280 -3.37 -13.53 9.99
CA LEU A 280 -4.30 -12.59 9.33
C LEU A 280 -5.72 -13.14 9.13
N THR A 281 -5.92 -14.44 9.31
CA THR A 281 -7.25 -15.07 9.25
C THR A 281 -8.04 -14.98 10.55
N ARG A 282 -7.45 -14.50 11.66
CA ARG A 282 -8.11 -14.36 12.96
C ARG A 282 -8.77 -12.99 13.06
N ASP A 283 -10.04 -12.94 13.47
CA ASP A 283 -10.84 -11.73 13.59
C ASP A 283 -10.21 -10.70 14.52
N ARG A 284 -9.73 -11.15 15.67
CA ARG A 284 -9.03 -10.27 16.61
C ARG A 284 -7.84 -9.54 15.97
N ILE A 285 -7.07 -10.22 15.11
CA ILE A 285 -5.93 -9.59 14.43
C ILE A 285 -6.42 -8.57 13.42
N GLN A 286 -7.49 -8.87 12.68
CA GLN A 286 -8.06 -7.94 11.69
C GLN A 286 -8.57 -6.67 12.35
N VAL A 287 -9.30 -6.79 13.46
CA VAL A 287 -9.78 -5.64 14.25
C VAL A 287 -8.61 -4.86 14.85
N LEU A 288 -7.61 -5.54 15.41
CA LEU A 288 -6.41 -4.87 15.93
C LEU A 288 -5.64 -4.12 14.85
N LEU A 289 -5.58 -4.61 13.62
CA LEU A 289 -4.97 -3.90 12.50
C LEU A 289 -5.70 -2.58 12.21
N VAL A 290 -7.04 -2.59 12.25
CA VAL A 290 -7.83 -1.36 12.07
C VAL A 290 -7.58 -0.38 13.22
N ILE A 291 -7.69 -0.83 14.48
CA ILE A 291 -7.55 0.06 15.65
C ILE A 291 -6.13 0.62 15.76
N ILE A 292 -5.12 -0.25 15.74
CA ILE A 292 -3.72 0.19 15.86
C ILE A 292 -3.33 1.03 14.65
N GLY A 293 -3.76 0.63 13.45
CA GLY A 293 -3.52 1.40 12.23
C GLY A 293 -4.13 2.80 12.30
N ALA A 294 -5.36 2.93 12.81
CA ALA A 294 -6.02 4.23 12.99
C ALA A 294 -5.26 5.12 14.00
N VAL A 295 -4.81 4.54 15.11
CA VAL A 295 -3.98 5.27 16.11
C VAL A 295 -2.65 5.71 15.48
N VAL A 296 -1.95 4.82 14.78
CA VAL A 296 -0.67 5.13 14.12
C VAL A 296 -0.85 6.21 13.05
N ALA A 297 -1.93 6.14 12.25
CA ALA A 297 -2.24 7.17 11.25
C ALA A 297 -2.57 8.52 11.91
N ALA A 298 -3.37 8.51 12.98
CA ALA A 298 -3.71 9.71 13.75
C ALA A 298 -2.48 10.34 14.40
N VAL A 299 -1.58 9.55 14.95
CA VAL A 299 -0.32 10.04 15.54
C VAL A 299 0.57 10.65 14.45
N GLY A 300 0.81 9.95 13.33
CA GLY A 300 1.67 10.45 12.25
C GLY A 300 1.12 11.74 11.63
N LYS A 301 -0.11 11.72 11.12
CA LYS A 301 -0.70 12.91 10.49
C LYS A 301 -1.09 13.98 11.51
N GLY A 302 -1.62 13.58 12.67
CA GLY A 302 -2.12 14.51 13.69
C GLY A 302 -1.01 15.35 14.33
N ILE A 303 0.14 14.77 14.64
CA ILE A 303 1.28 15.54 15.16
C ILE A 303 1.77 16.56 14.14
N SER A 304 1.92 16.16 12.87
CA SER A 304 2.32 17.07 11.80
C SER A 304 1.36 18.26 11.66
N LEU A 305 0.05 18.00 11.60
CA LEU A 305 -0.97 19.04 11.53
C LEU A 305 -1.00 19.91 12.80
N LEU A 306 -0.81 19.30 13.98
CA LEU A 306 -0.72 20.03 15.25
C LEU A 306 0.47 21.01 15.25
N MET A 307 1.65 20.55 14.79
CA MET A 307 2.83 21.40 14.65
C MET A 307 2.56 22.56 13.69
N LEU A 308 1.96 22.25 12.53
CA LEU A 308 1.72 23.23 11.48
C LEU A 308 0.70 24.32 11.91
N TYR A 309 -0.43 23.93 12.53
CA TYR A 309 -1.53 24.86 12.81
C TYR A 309 -1.58 25.40 14.24
N ARG A 310 -0.82 24.82 15.18
CA ARG A 310 -0.89 25.20 16.60
C ARG A 310 0.43 25.67 17.20
N PHE A 311 1.55 25.27 16.61
CA PHE A 311 2.90 25.59 17.09
C PHE A 311 3.72 26.37 16.08
N ASP A 312 3.05 27.16 15.23
CA ASP A 312 3.64 28.13 14.29
C ASP A 312 4.78 27.54 13.41
N LEU A 313 4.68 26.23 13.08
CA LEU A 313 5.69 25.57 12.24
C LEU A 313 5.80 26.25 10.87
N GLU A 314 4.67 26.69 10.29
CA GLU A 314 4.65 27.40 9.03
C GLU A 314 5.55 28.66 9.08
N TYR A 315 5.41 29.48 10.12
CA TYR A 315 6.24 30.67 10.31
C TYR A 315 7.72 30.31 10.42
N ALA A 316 8.05 29.30 11.25
CA ALA A 316 9.42 28.84 11.43
C ALA A 316 10.06 28.30 10.11
N LEU A 317 9.27 27.64 9.25
CA LEU A 317 9.74 27.14 7.95
C LEU A 317 10.03 28.31 6.98
N ILE A 318 9.15 29.32 6.94
CA ILE A 318 9.32 30.51 6.09
C ILE A 318 10.51 31.34 6.57
N GLU A 319 10.64 31.55 7.88
CA GLU A 319 11.78 32.28 8.47
C GLU A 319 13.12 31.61 8.14
N ALA A 320 13.18 30.27 8.26
CA ALA A 320 14.38 29.49 7.94
C ALA A 320 14.65 29.34 6.43
N THR A 321 13.66 29.63 5.57
CA THR A 321 13.71 29.42 4.12
C THR A 321 13.11 30.63 3.39
N PRO A 322 13.82 31.77 3.27
CA PRO A 322 13.25 33.06 2.84
C PRO A 322 12.65 33.11 1.43
N TRP A 323 12.90 32.12 0.59
CA TRP A 323 12.33 32.00 -0.77
C TRP A 323 11.05 31.18 -0.82
N VAL A 324 10.59 30.63 0.32
CA VAL A 324 9.38 29.82 0.44
C VAL A 324 8.24 30.67 0.99
N THR A 325 7.05 30.51 0.44
CA THR A 325 5.81 31.17 0.86
C THR A 325 4.91 30.24 1.64
N SER A 326 3.83 30.78 2.24
CA SER A 326 2.78 29.98 2.88
C SER A 326 2.12 28.98 1.90
N ASP A 327 1.96 29.38 0.64
CA ASP A 327 1.39 28.53 -0.41
C ASP A 327 2.32 27.35 -0.73
N ASP A 328 3.64 27.53 -0.69
CA ASP A 328 4.60 26.45 -0.89
C ASP A 328 4.58 25.45 0.26
N VAL A 329 4.48 25.92 1.51
CA VAL A 329 4.34 25.05 2.70
C VAL A 329 3.04 24.26 2.64
N TRP A 330 1.94 24.93 2.29
CA TRP A 330 0.64 24.28 2.11
C TRP A 330 0.67 23.25 0.97
N THR A 331 1.29 23.59 -0.15
CA THR A 331 1.48 22.70 -1.30
C THR A 331 2.28 21.47 -0.91
N ALA A 332 3.41 21.65 -0.23
CA ALA A 332 4.21 20.53 0.27
C ALA A 332 3.43 19.62 1.24
N GLN A 333 2.56 20.20 2.07
CA GLN A 333 1.73 19.45 3.02
C GLN A 333 0.59 18.68 2.34
N VAL A 334 0.00 19.21 1.26
CA VAL A 334 -1.21 18.65 0.63
C VAL A 334 -0.87 17.83 -0.62
N TYR A 335 0.03 18.31 -1.45
CA TYR A 335 0.37 17.71 -2.74
C TYR A 335 1.72 17.02 -2.75
N GLY A 336 2.57 17.34 -1.80
CA GLY A 336 3.96 16.88 -1.75
C GLY A 336 4.95 17.95 -2.20
N PRO A 337 6.27 17.67 -2.09
CA PRO A 337 7.30 18.62 -2.46
C PRO A 337 7.44 18.74 -3.99
N ASP A 338 7.87 19.92 -4.46
CA ASP A 338 8.18 20.13 -5.87
C ASP A 338 9.57 20.80 -6.00
N PRO A 339 10.60 20.11 -6.46
CA PRO A 339 10.71 18.65 -6.56
C PRO A 339 11.02 17.98 -5.22
N GLN A 340 11.56 18.71 -4.25
CA GLN A 340 12.04 18.20 -2.96
C GLN A 340 11.81 19.21 -1.83
N LEU A 341 11.76 18.73 -0.58
CA LEU A 341 11.71 19.62 0.58
C LEU A 341 13.04 20.38 0.73
N PRO A 342 13.01 21.66 1.12
CA PRO A 342 14.20 22.39 1.49
C PRO A 342 14.99 21.73 2.63
N THR A 343 16.31 21.96 2.66
CA THR A 343 17.23 21.42 3.67
C THR A 343 17.68 22.46 4.69
N THR A 344 17.20 23.69 4.59
CA THR A 344 17.57 24.83 5.45
C THR A 344 17.34 24.58 6.94
N THR A 345 16.35 23.76 7.28
CA THR A 345 16.04 23.35 8.65
C THR A 345 15.50 21.93 8.69
N TRP A 346 15.82 21.18 9.76
CA TRP A 346 15.26 19.85 10.00
C TRP A 346 13.75 19.88 10.21
N GLN A 347 13.16 21.04 10.52
CA GLN A 347 11.73 21.20 10.76
C GLN A 347 10.87 20.86 9.53
N TRP A 348 11.45 20.89 8.33
CA TRP A 348 10.80 20.38 7.12
C TRP A 348 10.39 18.90 7.23
N LEU A 349 11.10 18.12 8.05
CA LEU A 349 10.76 16.71 8.33
C LEU A 349 9.52 16.55 9.22
N LEU A 350 8.94 17.63 9.75
CA LEU A 350 7.69 17.59 10.51
C LEU A 350 6.43 17.57 9.63
N LEU A 351 6.54 17.86 8.34
CA LEU A 351 5.42 17.75 7.40
C LEU A 351 4.99 16.30 7.18
N SER A 352 3.75 16.09 6.74
CA SER A 352 3.21 14.75 6.46
C SER A 352 2.56 14.63 5.08
N GLY A 353 2.93 15.49 4.15
CA GLY A 353 2.45 15.49 2.78
C GLY A 353 2.83 14.23 2.00
N PRO A 354 2.11 13.91 0.92
CA PRO A 354 2.45 12.79 0.03
C PRO A 354 3.89 12.95 -0.51
N HIS A 355 4.62 11.84 -0.65
CA HIS A 355 5.96 11.80 -1.23
C HIS A 355 7.04 12.68 -0.55
N THR A 356 6.73 13.34 0.57
CA THR A 356 7.73 14.07 1.38
C THR A 356 8.75 13.11 1.99
N ASN A 357 8.41 11.84 2.13
CA ASN A 357 9.24 10.80 2.76
C ASN A 357 9.71 11.13 4.18
N THR A 358 9.03 12.03 4.87
CA THR A 358 9.29 12.43 6.26
C THR A 358 8.85 11.34 7.26
N PRO A 359 9.32 11.37 8.51
CA PRO A 359 8.89 10.41 9.54
C PRO A 359 7.37 10.38 9.69
N PHE A 360 6.71 11.54 9.71
CA PHE A 360 5.27 11.65 9.93
C PHE A 360 4.46 11.20 8.71
N ALA A 361 4.94 11.46 7.48
CA ALA A 361 4.34 10.93 6.25
C ALA A 361 4.42 9.39 6.22
N LEU A 362 5.59 8.82 6.50
CA LEU A 362 5.81 7.38 6.50
C LEU A 362 4.97 6.67 7.57
N ILE A 363 4.95 7.18 8.81
CA ILE A 363 4.17 6.62 9.92
C ILE A 363 2.66 6.74 9.62
N GLY A 364 2.21 7.90 9.15
CA GLY A 364 0.82 8.14 8.81
C GLY A 364 0.31 7.21 7.72
N ALA A 365 1.06 7.07 6.62
CA ALA A 365 0.72 6.18 5.52
C ALA A 365 0.79 4.69 5.93
N ALA A 366 1.74 4.30 6.77
CA ALA A 366 1.83 2.95 7.34
C ALA A 366 0.57 2.61 8.16
N GLY A 367 0.10 3.54 8.98
CA GLY A 367 -1.15 3.39 9.74
C GLY A 367 -2.37 3.21 8.83
N LEU A 368 -2.52 4.06 7.80
CA LEU A 368 -3.62 3.93 6.82
C LEU A 368 -3.56 2.60 6.06
N ALA A 369 -2.37 2.12 5.70
CA ALA A 369 -2.19 0.82 5.06
C ALA A 369 -2.63 -0.34 5.97
N MET A 370 -2.37 -0.25 7.28
CA MET A 370 -2.87 -1.24 8.26
C MET A 370 -4.40 -1.20 8.38
N VAL A 371 -5.01 -0.01 8.42
CA VAL A 371 -6.48 0.15 8.43
C VAL A 371 -7.08 -0.50 7.20
N ALA A 372 -6.59 -0.17 6.00
CA ALA A 372 -7.08 -0.71 4.74
C ALA A 372 -6.95 -2.25 4.71
N LEU A 373 -5.80 -2.80 5.07
CA LEU A 373 -5.60 -4.26 5.13
C LEU A 373 -6.58 -4.90 6.11
N GLY A 374 -6.73 -4.39 7.33
CA GLY A 374 -7.65 -4.92 8.34
C GLY A 374 -9.10 -4.87 7.87
N ALA A 375 -9.54 -3.72 7.35
CA ALA A 375 -10.90 -3.51 6.85
C ALA A 375 -11.26 -4.47 5.70
N PHE A 376 -10.37 -4.63 4.70
CA PHE A 376 -10.64 -5.55 3.59
C PHE A 376 -10.50 -7.03 3.97
N LEU A 377 -9.69 -7.37 4.97
CA LEU A 377 -9.70 -8.73 5.53
C LEU A 377 -11.05 -9.04 6.20
N ILE A 378 -11.66 -8.10 6.92
CA ILE A 378 -12.99 -8.23 7.53
C ILE A 378 -14.06 -8.29 6.43
N ALA A 379 -14.10 -7.30 5.55
CA ALA A 379 -15.11 -7.15 4.51
C ALA A 379 -15.15 -8.34 3.53
N SER A 380 -13.98 -8.87 3.14
CA SER A 380 -13.88 -10.01 2.23
C SER A 380 -14.48 -11.31 2.80
N ARG A 381 -14.67 -11.41 4.11
CA ARG A 381 -15.36 -12.55 4.76
C ARG A 381 -16.87 -12.40 4.72
N ALA A 382 -17.36 -11.17 4.89
CA ALA A 382 -18.80 -10.89 4.92
C ALA A 382 -19.42 -10.95 3.52
N ILE A 383 -18.78 -10.36 2.51
CA ILE A 383 -19.32 -10.18 1.17
C ILE A 383 -18.37 -10.69 0.07
N GLY A 384 -17.60 -11.74 0.35
CA GLY A 384 -16.47 -12.21 -0.45
C GLY A 384 -16.73 -12.37 -1.96
N ARG A 385 -17.89 -12.87 -2.37
CA ARG A 385 -18.21 -13.05 -3.80
C ARG A 385 -18.27 -11.74 -4.60
N TRP A 386 -18.66 -10.64 -3.98
CA TRP A 386 -18.74 -9.32 -4.60
C TRP A 386 -17.36 -8.72 -4.86
N PHE A 387 -16.38 -9.14 -4.07
CA PHE A 387 -14.99 -8.73 -4.25
C PHE A 387 -14.21 -9.57 -5.27
N THR A 388 -14.84 -10.52 -5.96
CA THR A 388 -14.14 -11.37 -6.93
C THR A 388 -13.39 -10.56 -8.01
N PRO A 389 -14.00 -9.55 -8.68
CA PRO A 389 -13.26 -8.74 -9.66
C PRO A 389 -12.05 -8.03 -9.04
N LEU A 390 -12.23 -7.46 -7.86
CA LEU A 390 -11.16 -6.76 -7.15
C LEU A 390 -10.03 -7.71 -6.72
N ALA A 391 -10.38 -8.91 -6.25
CA ALA A 391 -9.42 -9.95 -5.90
C ALA A 391 -8.66 -10.48 -7.12
N THR A 392 -9.32 -10.61 -8.28
CA THR A 392 -8.66 -11.02 -9.53
C THR A 392 -7.69 -9.95 -10.01
N MET A 393 -8.08 -8.67 -10.02
CA MET A 393 -7.18 -7.55 -10.29
C MET A 393 -5.98 -7.55 -9.34
N GLY A 394 -6.22 -7.67 -8.04
CA GLY A 394 -5.18 -7.74 -7.02
C GLY A 394 -4.24 -8.94 -7.13
N SER A 395 -4.63 -9.97 -7.89
CA SER A 395 -3.78 -11.13 -8.20
C SER A 395 -2.85 -10.92 -9.39
N MET A 396 -3.09 -9.89 -10.18
CA MET A 396 -2.40 -9.57 -11.44
C MET A 396 -1.85 -8.13 -11.43
N THR A 397 -1.51 -7.60 -10.26
CA THR A 397 -1.15 -6.18 -10.08
C THR A 397 0.05 -5.75 -10.90
N LEU A 398 1.07 -6.59 -11.09
CA LEU A 398 2.24 -6.25 -11.91
C LEU A 398 1.86 -6.05 -13.37
N THR A 399 1.09 -6.99 -13.92
CA THR A 399 0.62 -6.89 -15.32
C THR A 399 -0.28 -5.67 -15.49
N LEU A 400 -1.28 -5.50 -14.62
CA LEU A 400 -2.25 -4.40 -14.78
C LEU A 400 -1.60 -3.03 -14.56
N TYR A 401 -0.69 -2.92 -13.60
CA TYR A 401 0.04 -1.68 -13.36
C TYR A 401 0.97 -1.31 -14.53
N ALA A 402 1.74 -2.27 -15.03
CA ALA A 402 2.58 -2.03 -16.21
C ALA A 402 1.75 -1.64 -17.45
N SER A 403 0.60 -2.31 -17.67
CA SER A 403 -0.32 -1.95 -18.76
C SER A 403 -0.93 -0.56 -18.58
N HIS A 404 -1.24 -0.16 -17.34
CA HIS A 404 -1.72 1.17 -17.02
C HIS A 404 -0.68 2.26 -17.36
N LEU A 405 0.58 2.07 -16.96
CA LEU A 405 1.65 3.01 -17.30
C LEU A 405 1.83 3.15 -18.83
N VAL A 406 1.84 2.02 -19.56
CA VAL A 406 1.89 2.03 -21.02
C VAL A 406 0.67 2.76 -21.61
N PHE A 407 -0.53 2.54 -21.05
CA PHE A 407 -1.74 3.24 -21.50
C PHE A 407 -1.61 4.76 -21.36
N LEU A 408 -1.09 5.25 -20.21
CA LEU A 408 -0.92 6.68 -19.99
C LEU A 408 0.06 7.35 -20.95
N THR A 409 1.04 6.61 -21.49
CA THR A 409 1.99 7.13 -22.50
C THR A 409 1.32 7.43 -23.84
N PHE A 410 0.29 6.67 -24.23
CA PHE A 410 -0.29 6.75 -25.57
C PHE A 410 -1.67 7.40 -25.62
N VAL A 411 -2.30 7.64 -24.46
CA VAL A 411 -3.67 8.18 -24.38
C VAL A 411 -3.71 9.46 -23.59
N ASP A 412 -4.13 10.55 -24.23
CA ASP A 412 -4.44 11.79 -23.55
C ASP A 412 -5.72 11.62 -22.73
N ILE A 413 -5.57 11.63 -21.41
CA ILE A 413 -6.65 11.47 -20.44
C ILE A 413 -7.22 12.80 -19.96
N SER A 414 -6.59 13.94 -20.30
CA SER A 414 -6.87 15.27 -19.74
C SER A 414 -8.29 15.77 -20.06
N SER A 415 -8.78 15.46 -21.26
CA SER A 415 -10.08 15.92 -21.74
C SER A 415 -11.28 15.24 -21.04
N MET A 416 -11.15 13.97 -20.65
CA MET A 416 -12.23 13.18 -20.03
C MET A 416 -11.69 12.21 -18.95
N PRO A 417 -11.14 12.73 -17.84
CA PRO A 417 -10.41 11.92 -16.85
C PRO A 417 -11.30 10.84 -16.20
N TRP A 418 -12.54 11.15 -15.85
CA TRP A 418 -13.49 10.18 -15.28
C TRP A 418 -13.86 9.06 -16.24
N PHE A 419 -14.05 9.39 -17.52
CA PHE A 419 -14.32 8.39 -18.55
C PHE A 419 -13.16 7.41 -18.66
N TRP A 420 -11.93 7.91 -18.80
CA TRP A 420 -10.74 7.06 -18.93
C TRP A 420 -10.44 6.27 -17.65
N TYR A 421 -10.69 6.84 -16.48
CA TYR A 421 -10.59 6.08 -15.23
C TYR A 421 -11.54 4.88 -15.22
N LEU A 422 -12.83 5.10 -15.49
CA LEU A 422 -13.84 4.04 -15.51
C LEU A 422 -13.56 2.98 -16.57
N VAL A 423 -13.13 3.38 -17.78
CA VAL A 423 -12.74 2.45 -18.86
C VAL A 423 -11.59 1.58 -18.40
N GLN A 424 -10.52 2.15 -17.86
CA GLN A 424 -9.36 1.39 -17.37
C GLN A 424 -9.75 0.37 -16.30
N ILE A 425 -10.55 0.78 -15.32
CA ILE A 425 -10.99 -0.11 -14.24
C ILE A 425 -11.89 -1.23 -14.78
N ALA A 426 -12.84 -0.92 -15.66
CA ALA A 426 -13.73 -1.91 -16.27
C ALA A 426 -12.92 -2.93 -17.09
N VAL A 427 -12.03 -2.47 -17.96
CA VAL A 427 -11.15 -3.33 -18.77
C VAL A 427 -10.24 -4.18 -17.88
N ALA A 428 -9.61 -3.58 -16.87
CA ALA A 428 -8.76 -4.30 -15.93
C ALA A 428 -9.53 -5.40 -15.18
N ALA A 429 -10.76 -5.14 -14.72
CA ALA A 429 -11.59 -6.11 -14.03
C ALA A 429 -12.02 -7.26 -14.97
N LEU A 430 -12.44 -6.95 -16.20
CA LEU A 430 -12.84 -7.92 -17.18
C LEU A 430 -11.66 -8.81 -17.60
N VAL A 431 -10.54 -8.19 -17.97
CA VAL A 431 -9.32 -8.91 -18.41
C VAL A 431 -8.78 -9.77 -17.27
N ALA A 432 -8.67 -9.22 -16.04
CA ALA A 432 -8.17 -9.99 -14.89
C ALA A 432 -9.06 -11.18 -14.58
N THR A 433 -10.39 -11.03 -14.64
CA THR A 433 -11.34 -12.10 -14.33
C THR A 433 -11.29 -13.18 -15.40
N ALA A 434 -11.36 -12.81 -16.68
CA ALA A 434 -11.28 -13.73 -17.80
C ALA A 434 -9.93 -14.47 -17.83
N TRP A 435 -8.83 -13.74 -17.67
CA TRP A 435 -7.50 -14.32 -17.66
C TRP A 435 -7.28 -15.30 -16.51
N GLN A 436 -7.73 -14.94 -15.31
CA GLN A 436 -7.56 -15.81 -14.15
C GLN A 436 -8.34 -17.13 -14.31
N GLN A 437 -9.55 -17.08 -14.90
CA GLN A 437 -10.34 -18.27 -15.18
C GLN A 437 -9.69 -19.16 -16.24
N ALA A 438 -9.16 -18.57 -17.31
CA ALA A 438 -8.59 -19.32 -18.43
C ALA A 438 -7.15 -19.79 -18.19
N LEU A 439 -6.32 -18.95 -17.61
CA LEU A 439 -4.87 -19.10 -17.59
C LEU A 439 -4.24 -19.01 -16.17
N GLY A 440 -4.97 -18.59 -15.17
CA GLY A 440 -4.48 -18.43 -13.80
C GLY A 440 -3.71 -17.13 -13.58
N ASN A 441 -2.44 -17.21 -13.17
CA ASN A 441 -1.63 -16.02 -12.86
C ASN A 441 -1.44 -15.13 -14.09
N GLY A 442 -1.34 -13.81 -13.87
CA GLY A 442 -1.07 -12.84 -14.92
C GLY A 442 0.21 -13.14 -15.72
N PRO A 443 0.34 -12.60 -16.95
CA PRO A 443 1.48 -12.91 -17.81
C PRO A 443 2.82 -12.50 -17.18
N LEU A 444 2.98 -11.28 -16.70
CA LEU A 444 4.22 -10.82 -16.06
C LEU A 444 4.46 -11.55 -14.73
N GLU A 445 3.43 -11.75 -13.91
CA GLU A 445 3.53 -12.55 -12.68
C GLU A 445 3.98 -13.97 -12.95
N ARG A 446 3.55 -14.55 -14.05
CA ARG A 446 3.93 -15.90 -14.47
C ARG A 446 5.41 -15.98 -14.86
N VAL A 447 5.88 -15.04 -15.69
CA VAL A 447 7.29 -14.94 -16.09
C VAL A 447 8.17 -14.79 -14.86
N VAL A 448 7.92 -13.78 -14.04
CA VAL A 448 8.68 -13.50 -12.82
C VAL A 448 8.66 -14.70 -11.85
N THR A 449 7.50 -15.35 -11.67
CA THR A 449 7.37 -16.50 -10.77
C THR A 449 8.10 -17.73 -11.32
N ARG A 450 8.05 -18.00 -12.62
CA ARG A 450 8.73 -19.14 -13.24
C ARG A 450 10.25 -18.98 -13.17
N ALA A 451 10.77 -17.82 -13.59
CA ALA A 451 12.20 -17.52 -13.57
C ALA A 451 12.78 -17.57 -12.15
N SER A 452 12.14 -16.90 -11.19
CA SER A 452 12.59 -16.88 -9.81
C SER A 452 12.56 -18.25 -9.14
N LYS A 453 11.54 -19.08 -9.41
CA LYS A 453 11.49 -20.47 -8.91
C LYS A 453 12.52 -21.37 -9.58
N ALA A 454 12.80 -21.19 -10.88
CA ALA A 454 13.82 -21.94 -11.60
C ALA A 454 15.21 -21.66 -11.03
N ALA A 455 15.56 -20.37 -10.86
CA ALA A 455 16.82 -19.95 -10.25
C ALA A 455 17.00 -20.50 -8.83
N GLY A 456 15.99 -20.39 -7.97
CA GLY A 456 16.04 -20.95 -6.62
C GLY A 456 16.22 -22.47 -6.59
N ARG A 457 15.76 -23.20 -7.61
CA ARG A 457 15.99 -24.65 -7.73
C ARG A 457 17.38 -24.99 -8.25
N ALA A 458 17.91 -24.20 -9.19
CA ALA A 458 19.22 -24.43 -9.80
C ALA A 458 20.37 -24.25 -8.80
N VAL A 459 20.31 -23.19 -7.97
CA VAL A 459 21.39 -22.86 -7.02
C VAL A 459 21.42 -23.81 -5.80
N VAL A 460 20.29 -24.39 -5.44
CA VAL A 460 20.18 -25.32 -4.28
C VAL A 460 19.89 -26.74 -4.77
N ARG A 461 20.57 -27.19 -5.83
CA ARG A 461 20.56 -28.62 -6.19
C ARG A 461 21.24 -29.42 -5.07
N ILE A 462 20.54 -30.41 -4.56
CA ILE A 462 21.08 -31.41 -3.66
C ILE A 462 22.02 -32.28 -4.51
N PRO A 463 23.31 -32.47 -4.13
CA PRO A 463 24.04 -33.62 -4.64
C PRO A 463 23.26 -34.87 -4.20
N GLN A 464 22.91 -35.70 -5.17
CA GLN A 464 22.35 -37.04 -4.92
C GLN A 464 23.35 -37.89 -4.22
#